data_14f9923949c245dda2ed4ce120ac7773
#
_entry.id   14f9923949c245dda2ed4ce120ac7773
#
_cell.length_a   1.000
_cell.length_b   1.000
_cell.length_c   1.000
_cell.angle_alpha   90.00
_cell.angle_beta   90.00
_cell.angle_gamma   90.00
#
_symmetry.space_group_name_H-M   'P 1'
#
loop_
_entity.id
_entity.type
_entity.pdbx_description
1 polymer ?
#
loop_
_entity_poly.entity_id
_entity_poly.type
_entity_poly.pdbx_seq_one_letter_code
_entity_poly.pdbx_strand_id
1 'polypeptide(L)'
;MFKQTNMPGASAPTLSQVKIDTFLGADLTNSPANADENRSPDYENMIRDVPGKVRKRMGWQVKRTLDGRINGYHALMGHDPLVHAGTKLYKGDSVVYSDANDARSRSWEFGEKLYIADGKALLCYDGTAVTRVDADAYIPTLTIARAPNGGGEEYENANLICPKYREQFLGTAEDKTYQMSLVPLDGTPVEAELLQTDGSWKPMAENSGFTVNRTAGTVTFTTAPGVSPVAGQDNVKITASHTVEGYADRVNKCRIGIQFGVNGATDRLFLSGSPQLINYDWYSGLNDPTYWGDQAYSVLGQSDSAIVGYSIVNARLAAHKDSTDSDRNLSLIHI
;
A
#
# COMPACT_ATOMS: atom_id res chain seq x y z
N MET A 1 -62.20 26.09 76.85
CA MET A 1 -62.56 26.32 75.44
C MET A 1 -61.27 26.36 74.64
N PHE A 2 -60.92 25.27 73.95
CA PHE A 2 -59.69 25.17 73.18
C PHE A 2 -59.92 25.69 71.79
N LYS A 3 -59.16 26.68 71.40
CA LYS A 3 -59.21 27.21 70.03
C LYS A 3 -58.56 26.20 69.06
N GLN A 4 -59.36 25.61 68.18
CA GLN A 4 -58.86 24.80 67.09
C GLN A 4 -58.11 25.70 66.12
N THR A 5 -56.81 25.47 66.00
CA THR A 5 -55.97 26.16 64.99
C THR A 5 -56.11 25.36 63.68
N ASN A 6 -56.83 25.93 62.69
CA ASN A 6 -56.82 25.38 61.35
C ASN A 6 -55.41 25.47 60.75
N MET A 7 -54.73 24.37 60.62
CA MET A 7 -53.52 24.29 59.78
C MET A 7 -53.93 24.35 58.34
N PRO A 8 -53.37 25.25 57.56
CA PRO A 8 -53.62 25.23 56.12
C PRO A 8 -53.16 23.91 55.54
N GLY A 9 -54.00 23.24 54.83
CA GLY A 9 -53.66 21.99 54.10
C GLY A 9 -52.47 22.26 53.17
N ALA A 10 -51.50 21.34 53.23
CA ALA A 10 -50.38 21.40 52.31
C ALA A 10 -50.94 21.43 50.87
N SER A 11 -50.55 22.41 50.10
CA SER A 11 -50.88 22.45 48.69
C SER A 11 -50.28 21.21 47.99
N ALA A 12 -51.05 20.58 47.13
CA ALA A 12 -50.55 19.45 46.33
C ALA A 12 -49.28 19.88 45.58
N PRO A 13 -48.26 19.02 45.53
CA PRO A 13 -47.03 19.33 44.84
C PRO A 13 -47.36 19.65 43.38
N THR A 14 -46.84 20.77 42.88
CA THR A 14 -46.97 21.16 41.46
C THR A 14 -46.03 20.23 40.68
N LEU A 15 -46.58 19.34 39.86
CA LEU A 15 -45.81 18.53 38.93
C LEU A 15 -45.42 19.41 37.73
N SER A 16 -44.14 19.62 37.50
CA SER A 16 -43.64 20.14 36.27
C SER A 16 -43.29 18.98 35.31
N GLN A 17 -43.81 19.01 34.12
CA GLN A 17 -43.54 18.00 33.10
C GLN A 17 -42.61 18.63 32.05
N VAL A 18 -41.43 18.04 31.90
CA VAL A 18 -40.52 18.38 30.79
C VAL A 18 -40.74 17.34 29.68
N LYS A 19 -40.97 17.80 28.48
CA LYS A 19 -41.13 16.94 27.30
C LYS A 19 -40.00 17.18 26.32
N ILE A 20 -39.19 16.17 26.03
CA ILE A 20 -38.15 16.20 25.03
C ILE A 20 -38.68 15.52 23.76
N ASP A 21 -39.06 16.30 22.78
CA ASP A 21 -39.59 15.80 21.50
C ASP A 21 -38.50 15.55 20.46
N THR A 22 -37.41 16.24 20.57
CA THR A 22 -36.30 16.14 19.60
C THR A 22 -34.99 16.00 20.34
N PHE A 23 -34.24 14.92 20.10
CA PHE A 23 -32.94 14.68 20.68
C PHE A 23 -31.82 15.11 19.73
N LEU A 24 -30.96 16.02 20.16
CA LEU A 24 -29.89 16.63 19.36
C LEU A 24 -28.53 15.93 19.48
N GLY A 25 -28.41 14.94 20.34
CA GLY A 25 -27.19 14.14 20.51
C GLY A 25 -26.44 14.44 21.80
N ALA A 26 -25.17 14.00 21.88
CA ALA A 26 -24.31 14.27 23.02
C ALA A 26 -23.82 15.72 23.03
N ASP A 27 -23.68 16.29 24.22
CA ASP A 27 -22.97 17.55 24.48
C ASP A 27 -21.75 17.23 25.36
N LEU A 28 -20.59 17.14 24.74
CA LEU A 28 -19.33 16.85 25.40
C LEU A 28 -18.48 18.10 25.65
N THR A 29 -19.02 19.29 25.26
CA THR A 29 -18.32 20.57 25.37
C THR A 29 -18.74 21.36 26.61
N ASN A 30 -20.01 21.28 26.97
CA ASN A 30 -20.51 21.97 28.15
C ASN A 30 -20.43 21.08 29.39
N SER A 31 -20.44 21.73 30.59
CA SER A 31 -20.59 20.96 31.81
C SER A 31 -21.97 20.26 31.84
N PRO A 32 -22.13 19.13 32.51
CA PRO A 32 -23.42 18.44 32.61
C PRO A 32 -24.57 19.32 33.09
N ALA A 33 -24.30 20.32 33.93
CA ALA A 33 -25.28 21.25 34.47
C ALA A 33 -25.75 22.32 33.46
N ASN A 34 -24.98 22.52 32.39
CA ASN A 34 -25.24 23.54 31.36
C ASN A 34 -25.58 22.90 29.98
N ALA A 35 -25.71 21.59 29.94
CA ALA A 35 -26.15 20.91 28.72
C ALA A 35 -27.59 21.31 28.39
N ASP A 36 -27.87 21.54 27.10
CA ASP A 36 -29.22 21.82 26.60
C ASP A 36 -30.17 20.64 26.93
N GLU A 37 -31.41 20.93 27.28
CA GLU A 37 -32.44 19.92 27.62
C GLU A 37 -32.64 18.87 26.51
N ASN A 38 -32.34 19.20 25.27
CA ASN A 38 -32.42 18.31 24.10
C ASN A 38 -31.11 17.54 23.83
N ARG A 39 -30.10 17.69 24.69
CA ARG A 39 -28.80 17.03 24.61
C ARG A 39 -28.50 16.25 25.86
N SER A 40 -27.60 15.26 25.75
CA SER A 40 -27.14 14.50 26.91
C SER A 40 -25.64 14.68 27.12
N PRO A 41 -25.18 14.91 28.36
CA PRO A 41 -23.74 14.93 28.68
C PRO A 41 -23.12 13.53 28.63
N ASP A 42 -23.95 12.47 28.70
CA ASP A 42 -23.54 11.08 28.58
C ASP A 42 -24.51 10.33 27.66
N TYR A 43 -23.94 9.53 26.74
CA TYR A 43 -24.68 8.92 25.64
C TYR A 43 -24.20 7.49 25.38
N GLU A 44 -24.03 6.71 26.42
CA GLU A 44 -23.59 5.32 26.30
C GLU A 44 -24.65 4.40 25.67
N ASN A 45 -24.22 3.57 24.72
CA ASN A 45 -25.04 2.54 24.06
C ASN A 45 -26.34 3.04 23.42
N MET A 46 -26.38 4.31 23.04
CA MET A 46 -27.47 4.91 22.30
C MET A 46 -27.02 5.24 20.88
N ILE A 47 -27.94 5.20 19.92
CA ILE A 47 -27.72 5.61 18.53
C ILE A 47 -28.87 6.51 18.07
N ARG A 48 -28.56 7.34 17.09
CA ARG A 48 -29.53 8.21 16.39
C ARG A 48 -29.50 7.86 14.91
N ASP A 49 -30.34 6.96 14.47
CA ASP A 49 -30.52 6.55 13.09
C ASP A 49 -31.60 7.36 12.35
N VAL A 50 -32.52 7.97 13.12
CA VAL A 50 -33.52 8.88 12.59
C VAL A 50 -33.29 10.26 13.23
N PRO A 51 -33.26 11.36 12.49
CA PRO A 51 -33.12 12.70 13.05
C PRO A 51 -34.14 12.98 14.16
N GLY A 52 -33.64 13.48 15.29
CA GLY A 52 -34.46 13.83 16.46
C GLY A 52 -34.90 12.63 17.34
N LYS A 53 -34.67 11.41 16.93
CA LYS A 53 -35.01 10.20 17.72
C LYS A 53 -33.76 9.50 18.22
N VAL A 54 -33.84 8.97 19.44
CA VAL A 54 -32.80 8.17 20.05
C VAL A 54 -33.34 6.78 20.34
N ARG A 55 -32.54 5.76 20.13
CA ARG A 55 -32.85 4.39 20.56
C ARG A 55 -31.60 3.71 21.12
N LYS A 56 -31.83 2.70 21.92
CA LYS A 56 -30.76 1.84 22.41
C LYS A 56 -30.09 1.13 21.23
N ARG A 57 -28.77 1.07 21.26
CA ARG A 57 -27.99 0.27 20.32
C ARG A 57 -28.41 -1.21 20.41
N MET A 58 -28.54 -1.84 19.27
CA MET A 58 -28.74 -3.30 19.24
C MET A 58 -27.54 -4.00 19.87
N GLY A 59 -27.77 -5.14 20.46
CA GLY A 59 -26.71 -6.03 20.95
C GLY A 59 -25.82 -6.53 19.82
N TRP A 60 -24.73 -7.16 20.18
CA TRP A 60 -23.85 -7.86 19.27
C TRP A 60 -23.75 -9.33 19.69
N GLN A 61 -23.42 -10.17 18.73
CA GLN A 61 -23.06 -11.56 19.00
C GLN A 61 -21.76 -11.90 18.27
N VAL A 62 -20.98 -12.78 18.87
CA VAL A 62 -19.77 -13.29 18.25
C VAL A 62 -20.18 -14.13 17.04
N LYS A 63 -19.71 -13.73 15.85
CA LYS A 63 -19.92 -14.49 14.62
C LYS A 63 -18.90 -15.61 14.49
N ARG A 64 -17.66 -15.34 14.92
CA ARG A 64 -16.54 -16.27 14.79
C ARG A 64 -15.42 -15.87 15.75
N THR A 65 -14.70 -16.86 16.23
CA THR A 65 -13.44 -16.67 16.96
C THR A 65 -12.30 -17.15 16.08
N LEU A 66 -11.29 -16.31 15.89
CA LEU A 66 -10.08 -16.60 15.14
C LEU A 66 -8.88 -16.64 16.07
N ASP A 67 -7.81 -17.28 15.61
CA ASP A 67 -6.56 -17.37 16.34
C ASP A 67 -5.79 -16.04 16.22
N GLY A 68 -5.60 -15.37 17.35
CA GLY A 68 -4.89 -14.09 17.45
C GLY A 68 -5.79 -12.85 17.42
N ARG A 69 -5.16 -11.70 17.56
CA ARG A 69 -5.79 -10.38 17.51
C ARG A 69 -6.26 -10.07 16.08
N ILE A 70 -7.42 -9.45 15.94
CA ILE A 70 -7.87 -8.94 14.64
C ILE A 70 -7.04 -7.70 14.27
N ASN A 71 -6.27 -7.81 13.21
CA ASN A 71 -5.35 -6.80 12.70
C ASN A 71 -5.89 -6.04 11.49
N GLY A 72 -6.86 -6.61 10.77
CA GLY A 72 -7.47 -5.98 9.61
C GLY A 72 -8.69 -6.73 9.09
N TYR A 73 -9.49 -6.02 8.33
CA TYR A 73 -10.61 -6.54 7.56
C TYR A 73 -10.49 -5.99 6.14
N HIS A 74 -10.44 -6.87 5.16
CA HIS A 74 -10.09 -6.56 3.80
C HIS A 74 -11.17 -7.06 2.86
N ALA A 75 -11.87 -6.13 2.22
CA ALA A 75 -12.94 -6.44 1.28
C ALA A 75 -12.47 -6.20 -0.15
N LEU A 76 -12.73 -7.17 -1.03
CA LEU A 76 -12.61 -7.07 -2.47
C LEU A 76 -14.01 -7.19 -3.05
N MET A 77 -14.39 -6.28 -3.95
CA MET A 77 -15.72 -6.29 -4.55
C MET A 77 -16.02 -7.63 -5.22
N GLY A 78 -17.19 -8.19 -4.97
CA GLY A 78 -17.63 -9.48 -5.55
C GLY A 78 -17.03 -10.73 -4.89
N HIS A 79 -16.19 -10.59 -3.87
CA HIS A 79 -15.55 -11.70 -3.17
C HIS A 79 -15.83 -11.67 -1.66
N ASP A 80 -15.70 -12.84 -1.02
CA ASP A 80 -15.74 -12.92 0.44
C ASP A 80 -14.58 -12.14 1.04
N PRO A 81 -14.82 -11.36 2.10
CA PRO A 81 -13.78 -10.57 2.73
C PRO A 81 -12.73 -11.43 3.44
N LEU A 82 -11.52 -10.92 3.48
CA LEU A 82 -10.45 -11.48 4.28
C LEU A 82 -10.43 -10.86 5.69
N VAL A 83 -10.16 -11.67 6.68
CA VAL A 83 -9.90 -11.24 8.06
C VAL A 83 -8.44 -11.52 8.40
N HIS A 84 -7.70 -10.48 8.75
CA HIS A 84 -6.35 -10.63 9.26
C HIS A 84 -6.40 -10.81 10.79
N ALA A 85 -5.99 -11.97 11.27
CA ALA A 85 -5.90 -12.28 12.70
C ALA A 85 -4.56 -12.94 13.03
N GLY A 86 -3.85 -12.38 14.02
CA GLY A 86 -2.50 -12.78 14.34
C GLY A 86 -1.60 -12.69 13.10
N THR A 87 -0.96 -13.79 12.71
CA THR A 87 -0.09 -13.89 11.52
C THR A 87 -0.80 -14.51 10.31
N LYS A 88 -2.14 -14.60 10.34
CA LYS A 88 -2.90 -15.32 9.31
C LYS A 88 -3.95 -14.43 8.65
N LEU A 89 -4.18 -14.67 7.36
CA LEU A 89 -5.33 -14.14 6.63
C LEU A 89 -6.34 -15.26 6.40
N TYR A 90 -7.57 -15.00 6.78
CA TYR A 90 -8.68 -15.96 6.71
C TYR A 90 -9.70 -15.50 5.65
N LYS A 91 -10.13 -16.44 4.79
CA LYS A 91 -11.32 -16.33 3.96
C LYS A 91 -12.38 -17.28 4.52
N GLY A 92 -13.43 -16.75 5.13
CA GLY A 92 -14.28 -17.59 5.93
C GLY A 92 -13.50 -18.28 7.06
N ASP A 93 -13.59 -19.59 7.19
CA ASP A 93 -12.85 -20.38 8.17
C ASP A 93 -11.50 -20.91 7.67
N SER A 94 -11.20 -20.69 6.39
CA SER A 94 -9.99 -21.20 5.73
C SER A 94 -8.86 -20.19 5.84
N VAL A 95 -7.67 -20.66 6.20
CA VAL A 95 -6.44 -19.85 6.14
C VAL A 95 -5.98 -19.80 4.69
N VAL A 96 -5.87 -18.60 4.13
CA VAL A 96 -5.39 -18.36 2.76
C VAL A 96 -3.96 -17.82 2.71
N TYR A 97 -3.45 -17.33 3.85
CA TYR A 97 -2.05 -16.90 4.00
C TYR A 97 -1.64 -17.00 5.47
N SER A 98 -0.43 -17.46 5.78
CA SER A 98 0.01 -17.78 7.15
C SER A 98 1.31 -17.09 7.60
N ASP A 99 1.86 -16.18 6.78
CA ASP A 99 3.12 -15.48 7.06
C ASP A 99 2.94 -13.95 7.13
N ALA A 100 1.76 -13.49 7.53
CA ALA A 100 1.48 -12.08 7.75
C ALA A 100 2.16 -11.56 9.03
N ASN A 101 2.35 -10.26 9.10
CA ASN A 101 2.84 -9.60 10.31
C ASN A 101 1.73 -9.49 11.35
N ASP A 102 1.96 -9.87 12.60
CA ASP A 102 0.98 -9.66 13.69
C ASP A 102 0.88 -8.18 14.08
N ALA A 103 0.47 -7.37 13.12
CA ALA A 103 0.28 -5.93 13.27
C ALA A 103 -0.87 -5.45 12.38
N ARG A 104 -1.37 -4.25 12.67
CA ARG A 104 -2.43 -3.64 11.87
C ARG A 104 -2.06 -3.59 10.39
N SER A 105 -2.95 -4.11 9.55
CA SER A 105 -2.85 -4.07 8.09
C SER A 105 -3.92 -3.19 7.47
N ARG A 106 -3.64 -2.70 6.27
CA ARG A 106 -4.55 -1.90 5.46
C ARG A 106 -4.56 -2.43 4.04
N SER A 107 -5.63 -2.18 3.30
CA SER A 107 -5.75 -2.66 1.93
C SER A 107 -6.40 -1.63 1.01
N TRP A 108 -6.11 -1.78 -0.27
CA TRP A 108 -6.62 -0.97 -1.37
C TRP A 108 -6.96 -1.88 -2.53
N GLU A 109 -8.14 -1.67 -3.11
CA GLU A 109 -8.55 -2.38 -4.32
C GLU A 109 -7.96 -1.69 -5.55
N PHE A 110 -7.31 -2.45 -6.43
CA PHE A 110 -6.67 -1.94 -7.62
C PHE A 110 -6.77 -2.98 -8.74
N GLY A 111 -7.48 -2.65 -9.81
CA GLY A 111 -7.62 -3.54 -10.98
C GLY A 111 -8.13 -4.94 -10.61
N GLU A 112 -9.28 -5.04 -9.93
CA GLU A 112 -9.91 -6.31 -9.50
C GLU A 112 -9.05 -7.15 -8.51
N LYS A 113 -8.01 -6.57 -7.96
CA LYS A 113 -7.13 -7.18 -6.95
C LYS A 113 -7.08 -6.32 -5.70
N LEU A 114 -6.79 -6.94 -4.56
CA LEU A 114 -6.65 -6.26 -3.29
C LEU A 114 -5.20 -6.29 -2.85
N TYR A 115 -4.60 -5.13 -2.71
CA TYR A 115 -3.23 -4.97 -2.20
C TYR A 115 -3.27 -4.70 -0.71
N ILE A 116 -2.53 -5.47 0.08
CA ILE A 116 -2.55 -5.43 1.54
C ILE A 116 -1.15 -5.12 2.05
N ALA A 117 -0.99 -4.03 2.79
CA ALA A 117 0.24 -3.69 3.50
C ALA A 117 0.11 -4.06 4.98
N ASP A 118 0.95 -4.97 5.44
CA ASP A 118 1.00 -5.45 6.82
C ASP A 118 2.24 -4.97 7.60
N GLY A 119 3.15 -4.25 6.90
CA GLY A 119 4.42 -3.76 7.46
C GLY A 119 5.54 -4.81 7.49
N LYS A 120 5.35 -5.96 6.83
CA LYS A 120 6.36 -6.99 6.58
C LYS A 120 6.50 -7.24 5.08
N ALA A 121 5.39 -7.30 4.36
CA ALA A 121 5.33 -7.49 2.94
C ALA A 121 4.13 -6.76 2.32
N LEU A 122 4.25 -6.36 1.07
CA LEU A 122 3.09 -6.00 0.28
C LEU A 122 2.50 -7.29 -0.31
N LEU A 123 1.24 -7.57 0.02
CA LEU A 123 0.53 -8.75 -0.41
C LEU A 123 -0.51 -8.39 -1.47
N CYS A 124 -0.83 -9.35 -2.34
CA CYS A 124 -1.88 -9.25 -3.35
C CYS A 124 -2.86 -10.40 -3.18
N TYR A 125 -4.16 -10.07 -3.12
CA TYR A 125 -5.25 -11.03 -3.15
C TYR A 125 -6.03 -10.87 -4.46
N ASP A 126 -6.12 -11.93 -5.25
CA ASP A 126 -6.79 -11.97 -6.56
C ASP A 126 -8.25 -12.49 -6.51
N GLY A 127 -8.83 -12.57 -5.30
CA GLY A 127 -10.15 -13.16 -5.07
C GLY A 127 -10.09 -14.67 -4.75
N THR A 128 -8.97 -15.33 -4.99
CA THR A 128 -8.77 -16.77 -4.77
C THR A 128 -7.62 -17.02 -3.78
N ALA A 129 -6.44 -16.52 -4.09
CA ALA A 129 -5.20 -16.73 -3.33
C ALA A 129 -4.56 -15.41 -2.89
N VAL A 130 -3.80 -15.48 -1.82
CA VAL A 130 -2.96 -14.37 -1.37
C VAL A 130 -1.50 -14.71 -1.66
N THR A 131 -0.82 -13.84 -2.39
CA THR A 131 0.59 -13.96 -2.73
C THR A 131 1.35 -12.70 -2.32
N ARG A 132 2.67 -12.79 -2.23
CA ARG A 132 3.51 -11.60 -2.09
C ARG A 132 3.60 -10.91 -3.44
N VAL A 133 3.55 -9.59 -3.45
CA VAL A 133 3.61 -8.81 -4.71
C VAL A 133 4.99 -8.98 -5.39
N ASP A 134 6.05 -9.20 -4.62
CA ASP A 134 7.41 -9.40 -5.14
C ASP A 134 7.56 -10.69 -5.97
N ALA A 135 6.67 -11.67 -5.82
CA ALA A 135 6.71 -12.93 -6.59
C ALA A 135 6.45 -12.70 -8.10
N ASP A 136 5.54 -11.80 -8.43
CA ASP A 136 5.12 -11.49 -9.80
C ASP A 136 5.30 -9.98 -10.11
N ALA A 137 6.29 -9.35 -9.47
CA ALA A 137 6.54 -7.93 -9.64
C ALA A 137 7.06 -7.60 -11.03
N TYR A 138 6.73 -6.40 -11.50
CA TYR A 138 7.19 -5.88 -12.78
C TYR A 138 8.73 -5.89 -12.87
N ILE A 139 9.25 -6.39 -13.98
CA ILE A 139 10.69 -6.42 -14.27
C ILE A 139 11.02 -5.24 -15.17
N PRO A 140 11.65 -4.18 -14.65
CA PRO A 140 11.95 -2.98 -15.43
C PRO A 140 13.07 -3.22 -16.43
N THR A 141 13.03 -2.48 -17.54
CA THR A 141 14.14 -2.37 -18.48
C THR A 141 14.96 -1.15 -18.07
N LEU A 142 16.12 -1.35 -17.46
CA LEU A 142 16.93 -0.24 -16.93
C LEU A 142 17.61 0.55 -18.03
N THR A 143 18.16 -0.13 -19.03
CA THR A 143 18.89 0.51 -20.14
C THR A 143 18.49 -0.08 -21.48
N ILE A 144 18.52 0.77 -22.49
CA ILE A 144 18.32 0.43 -23.90
C ILE A 144 19.49 0.95 -24.74
N ALA A 145 19.57 0.54 -26.00
CA ALA A 145 20.60 0.94 -26.95
C ALA A 145 22.04 0.75 -26.42
N ARG A 146 22.25 -0.30 -25.63
CA ARG A 146 23.49 -0.56 -24.93
C ARG A 146 24.47 -1.29 -25.84
N ALA A 147 25.73 -0.86 -25.87
CA ALA A 147 26.79 -1.64 -26.50
C ALA A 147 27.21 -2.84 -25.62
N PRO A 148 27.79 -3.92 -26.18
CA PRO A 148 28.19 -5.08 -25.39
C PRO A 148 29.06 -4.78 -24.17
N ASN A 149 29.93 -3.79 -24.26
CA ASN A 149 30.86 -3.37 -23.20
C ASN A 149 30.34 -2.24 -22.29
N GLY A 150 29.09 -1.80 -22.45
CA GLY A 150 28.48 -0.77 -21.62
C GLY A 150 27.88 0.40 -22.39
N GLY A 151 27.61 1.49 -21.67
CA GLY A 151 26.90 2.66 -22.23
C GLY A 151 25.41 2.41 -22.33
N GLY A 152 24.74 3.00 -23.32
CA GLY A 152 23.29 2.96 -23.50
C GLY A 152 22.58 4.15 -22.87
N GLU A 153 21.26 4.16 -22.95
CA GLU A 153 20.38 5.18 -22.40
C GLU A 153 19.59 4.59 -21.22
N GLU A 154 19.50 5.34 -20.13
CA GLU A 154 18.63 4.99 -19.00
C GLU A 154 17.16 5.06 -19.48
N TYR A 155 16.37 4.04 -19.13
CA TYR A 155 14.99 3.94 -19.60
C TYR A 155 13.98 3.85 -18.44
N GLU A 156 14.12 2.87 -17.56
CA GLU A 156 13.28 2.71 -16.37
C GLU A 156 14.13 2.62 -15.12
N ASN A 157 13.54 3.03 -14.00
CA ASN A 157 14.17 2.91 -12.69
C ASN A 157 14.10 1.46 -12.17
N ALA A 158 15.06 1.05 -11.34
CA ALA A 158 15.01 -0.25 -10.68
C ALA A 158 13.76 -0.39 -9.81
N ASN A 159 13.17 -1.59 -9.80
CA ASN A 159 12.01 -1.86 -8.97
C ASN A 159 12.44 -2.24 -7.55
N LEU A 160 12.03 -1.47 -6.55
CA LEU A 160 12.40 -1.68 -5.15
C LEU A 160 12.02 -3.06 -4.60
N ILE A 161 10.90 -3.62 -5.05
CA ILE A 161 10.37 -4.89 -4.55
C ILE A 161 10.78 -6.10 -5.41
N CYS A 162 11.44 -5.87 -6.55
CA CYS A 162 11.90 -6.93 -7.44
C CYS A 162 13.38 -6.75 -7.74
N PRO A 163 14.25 -7.70 -7.39
CA PRO A 163 15.66 -7.60 -7.72
C PRO A 163 15.95 -7.90 -9.20
N LYS A 164 14.97 -8.43 -9.96
CA LYS A 164 15.14 -8.68 -11.38
C LYS A 164 15.06 -7.38 -12.18
N TYR A 165 15.92 -7.28 -13.17
CA TYR A 165 15.95 -6.18 -14.12
C TYR A 165 16.36 -6.68 -15.51
N ARG A 166 16.05 -5.88 -16.52
CA ARG A 166 16.37 -6.16 -17.91
C ARG A 166 17.25 -5.08 -18.48
N GLU A 167 18.14 -5.46 -19.37
CA GLU A 167 18.89 -4.56 -20.23
C GLU A 167 18.81 -5.01 -21.67
N GLN A 168 18.77 -4.05 -22.59
CA GLN A 168 18.71 -4.29 -24.02
C GLN A 168 19.97 -3.77 -24.70
N PHE A 169 20.51 -4.58 -25.61
CA PHE A 169 21.79 -4.31 -26.24
C PHE A 169 21.67 -4.36 -27.77
N LEU A 170 22.51 -3.56 -28.38
CA LEU A 170 22.83 -3.66 -29.81
C LEU A 170 23.95 -4.70 -29.98
N GLY A 171 23.60 -5.86 -30.49
CA GLY A 171 24.59 -6.90 -30.81
C GLY A 171 25.48 -6.49 -31.96
N THR A 172 26.71 -7.01 -31.91
CA THR A 172 27.69 -6.89 -32.99
C THR A 172 27.96 -8.25 -33.63
N ALA A 173 28.62 -8.31 -34.79
CA ALA A 173 28.96 -9.58 -35.41
C ALA A 173 30.03 -10.36 -34.65
N GLU A 174 30.82 -9.70 -33.82
CA GLU A 174 32.04 -10.26 -33.20
C GLU A 174 31.91 -10.46 -31.69
N ASP A 175 31.20 -9.55 -31.00
CA ASP A 175 31.12 -9.56 -29.56
C ASP A 175 30.24 -10.70 -29.04
N LYS A 176 30.80 -11.47 -28.11
CA LYS A 176 30.09 -12.54 -27.40
C LYS A 176 29.76 -12.19 -25.94
N THR A 177 30.50 -11.24 -25.37
CA THR A 177 30.39 -10.89 -23.95
C THR A 177 29.69 -9.55 -23.76
N TYR A 178 28.68 -9.57 -22.91
CA TYR A 178 27.83 -8.42 -22.61
C TYR A 178 27.95 -8.05 -21.13
N GLN A 179 28.19 -6.79 -20.84
CA GLN A 179 28.41 -6.28 -19.48
C GLN A 179 27.09 -5.71 -18.91
N MET A 180 26.60 -6.31 -17.85
CA MET A 180 25.47 -5.80 -17.08
C MET A 180 25.86 -4.59 -16.23
N SER A 181 24.93 -3.66 -16.00
CA SER A 181 25.19 -2.43 -15.24
C SER A 181 25.23 -2.65 -13.74
N LEU A 182 24.38 -3.50 -13.22
CA LEU A 182 24.29 -3.81 -11.78
C LEU A 182 25.06 -5.08 -11.47
N VAL A 183 26.02 -4.97 -10.54
CA VAL A 183 26.91 -6.07 -10.13
C VAL A 183 27.11 -6.07 -8.62
N PRO A 184 27.38 -7.24 -7.99
CA PRO A 184 27.35 -8.59 -8.57
C PRO A 184 25.93 -9.06 -8.90
N LEU A 185 25.80 -10.03 -9.81
CA LEU A 185 24.52 -10.67 -10.08
C LEU A 185 24.21 -11.73 -9.01
N ASP A 186 22.95 -11.87 -8.70
CA ASP A 186 22.45 -12.90 -7.76
C ASP A 186 22.61 -14.32 -8.33
N GLY A 187 22.40 -15.32 -7.48
CA GLY A 187 22.40 -16.73 -7.87
C GLY A 187 21.22 -17.17 -8.75
N THR A 188 20.23 -16.29 -8.97
CA THR A 188 19.06 -16.56 -9.81
C THR A 188 19.49 -16.81 -11.26
N PRO A 189 18.84 -17.74 -12.00
CA PRO A 189 19.12 -17.94 -13.41
C PRO A 189 18.97 -16.64 -14.20
N VAL A 190 19.93 -16.39 -15.09
CA VAL A 190 19.90 -15.29 -16.05
C VAL A 190 19.14 -15.78 -17.28
N GLU A 191 18.26 -14.94 -17.80
CA GLU A 191 17.50 -15.19 -19.02
C GLU A 191 18.04 -14.28 -20.12
N ALA A 192 18.18 -14.81 -21.34
CA ALA A 192 18.57 -14.02 -22.48
C ALA A 192 17.64 -14.33 -23.67
N GLU A 193 17.36 -13.32 -24.47
CA GLU A 193 16.53 -13.44 -25.66
C GLU A 193 17.22 -12.74 -26.83
N LEU A 194 17.15 -13.35 -28.01
CA LEU A 194 17.71 -12.80 -29.24
C LEU A 194 16.59 -12.50 -30.25
N LEU A 195 16.58 -11.30 -30.80
CA LEU A 195 15.63 -10.88 -31.83
C LEU A 195 15.93 -11.63 -33.14
N GLN A 196 14.92 -12.25 -33.72
CA GLN A 196 15.01 -12.99 -34.96
C GLN A 196 14.58 -12.10 -36.14
N THR A 197 14.88 -12.53 -37.36
CA THR A 197 14.53 -11.83 -38.60
C THR A 197 13.02 -11.72 -38.84
N ASP A 198 12.22 -12.57 -38.19
CA ASP A 198 10.76 -12.51 -38.24
C ASP A 198 10.15 -11.60 -37.17
N GLY A 199 10.99 -10.93 -36.35
CA GLY A 199 10.57 -10.06 -35.26
C GLY A 199 10.26 -10.78 -33.95
N SER A 200 10.37 -12.10 -33.90
CA SER A 200 10.19 -12.88 -32.66
C SER A 200 11.43 -12.83 -31.76
N TRP A 201 11.24 -12.99 -30.45
CA TRP A 201 12.32 -13.10 -29.48
C TRP A 201 12.56 -14.58 -29.14
N LYS A 202 13.72 -15.09 -29.47
CA LYS A 202 14.13 -16.47 -29.19
C LYS A 202 14.81 -16.56 -27.85
N PRO A 203 14.24 -17.30 -26.85
CA PRO A 203 14.90 -17.47 -25.56
C PRO A 203 16.14 -18.35 -25.67
N MET A 204 17.15 -17.99 -24.88
CA MET A 204 18.39 -18.74 -24.72
C MET A 204 18.52 -19.19 -23.27
N ALA A 205 19.02 -20.40 -23.05
CA ALA A 205 19.19 -20.94 -21.70
C ALA A 205 20.64 -20.79 -21.20
N GLU A 206 20.77 -20.44 -19.94
CA GLU A 206 22.07 -20.43 -19.25
C GLU A 206 22.73 -21.82 -19.32
N ASN A 207 24.04 -21.88 -19.41
CA ASN A 207 24.88 -23.07 -19.56
C ASN A 207 24.74 -23.87 -20.88
N SER A 208 23.83 -23.48 -21.77
CA SER A 208 23.73 -24.08 -23.11
C SER A 208 23.89 -23.02 -24.22
N GLY A 209 23.27 -21.87 -24.11
CA GLY A 209 23.36 -20.77 -25.05
C GLY A 209 24.39 -19.71 -24.66
N PHE A 210 24.62 -19.55 -23.39
CA PHE A 210 25.57 -18.59 -22.79
C PHE A 210 26.04 -19.03 -21.42
N THR A 211 27.09 -18.41 -20.92
CA THR A 211 27.61 -18.55 -19.55
C THR A 211 27.60 -17.22 -18.83
N VAL A 212 27.55 -17.25 -17.49
CA VAL A 212 27.45 -16.04 -16.66
C VAL A 212 28.60 -16.00 -15.65
N ASN A 213 29.32 -14.89 -15.63
CA ASN A 213 30.19 -14.54 -14.52
C ASN A 213 29.46 -13.55 -13.60
N ARG A 214 28.87 -14.06 -12.53
CA ARG A 214 28.03 -13.28 -11.62
C ARG A 214 28.79 -12.18 -10.88
N THR A 215 30.03 -12.43 -10.52
CA THR A 215 30.86 -11.44 -9.81
C THR A 215 31.22 -10.27 -10.71
N ALA A 216 31.60 -10.54 -11.95
CA ALA A 216 31.91 -9.51 -12.93
C ALA A 216 30.66 -8.91 -13.61
N GLY A 217 29.50 -9.58 -13.50
CA GLY A 217 28.28 -9.18 -14.19
C GLY A 217 28.35 -9.34 -15.70
N THR A 218 29.08 -10.34 -16.20
CA THR A 218 29.20 -10.57 -17.64
C THR A 218 28.43 -11.79 -18.11
N VAL A 219 27.75 -11.67 -19.23
CA VAL A 219 27.05 -12.74 -19.93
C VAL A 219 27.76 -13.02 -21.25
N THR A 220 28.29 -14.25 -21.42
CA THR A 220 29.07 -14.62 -22.60
C THR A 220 28.35 -15.67 -23.42
N PHE A 221 27.90 -15.30 -24.61
CA PHE A 221 27.21 -16.20 -25.54
C PHE A 221 28.19 -17.18 -26.19
N THR A 222 27.75 -18.39 -26.43
CA THR A 222 28.52 -19.43 -27.15
C THR A 222 28.84 -18.98 -28.58
N THR A 223 27.85 -18.37 -29.24
CA THR A 223 27.98 -17.77 -30.57
C THR A 223 27.61 -16.30 -30.49
N ALA A 224 28.34 -15.42 -31.16
CA ALA A 224 28.01 -13.98 -31.19
C ALA A 224 26.57 -13.79 -31.67
N PRO A 225 25.74 -12.97 -30.98
CA PRO A 225 24.35 -12.72 -31.36
C PRO A 225 24.17 -12.11 -32.77
N GLY A 226 25.21 -11.52 -33.32
CA GLY A 226 25.13 -10.84 -34.62
C GLY A 226 24.60 -9.40 -34.51
N VAL A 227 24.60 -8.70 -35.62
CA VAL A 227 23.98 -7.39 -35.76
C VAL A 227 22.46 -7.51 -35.73
N SER A 228 21.77 -6.45 -35.31
CA SER A 228 20.31 -6.46 -35.30
C SER A 228 19.75 -6.71 -36.71
N PRO A 229 18.75 -7.58 -36.85
CA PRO A 229 18.03 -7.78 -38.12
C PRO A 229 17.20 -6.54 -38.50
N VAL A 230 16.93 -5.65 -37.53
CA VAL A 230 16.22 -4.38 -37.72
C VAL A 230 17.16 -3.23 -37.36
N ALA A 231 17.48 -2.38 -38.29
CA ALA A 231 18.42 -1.27 -38.09
C ALA A 231 17.98 -0.36 -36.93
N GLY A 232 18.89 -0.14 -35.98
CA GLY A 232 18.67 0.73 -34.81
C GLY A 232 17.81 0.13 -33.70
N GLN A 233 17.37 -1.13 -33.83
CA GLN A 233 16.63 -1.84 -32.77
C GLN A 233 17.58 -2.74 -31.98
N ASP A 234 17.44 -2.74 -30.66
CA ASP A 234 18.13 -3.71 -29.79
C ASP A 234 17.74 -5.12 -30.15
N ASN A 235 18.71 -6.01 -30.25
CA ASN A 235 18.51 -7.40 -30.64
C ASN A 235 18.94 -8.42 -29.60
N VAL A 236 19.44 -7.97 -28.47
CA VAL A 236 19.80 -8.81 -27.32
C VAL A 236 19.09 -8.27 -26.10
N LYS A 237 18.30 -9.07 -25.44
CA LYS A 237 17.72 -8.80 -24.12
C LYS A 237 18.35 -9.71 -23.09
N ILE A 238 18.78 -9.17 -21.97
CA ILE A 238 19.28 -9.94 -20.86
C ILE A 238 18.52 -9.53 -19.60
N THR A 239 17.93 -10.51 -18.93
CA THR A 239 17.24 -10.34 -17.64
C THR A 239 18.08 -11.02 -16.57
N ALA A 240 18.54 -10.24 -15.61
CA ALA A 240 19.34 -10.67 -14.49
C ALA A 240 18.73 -10.22 -13.16
N SER A 241 19.32 -10.61 -12.06
CA SER A 241 18.91 -10.21 -10.72
C SER A 241 20.09 -9.63 -9.95
N HIS A 242 19.83 -8.51 -9.26
CA HIS A 242 20.79 -7.87 -8.35
C HIS A 242 20.03 -7.37 -7.13
N THR A 243 20.24 -8.01 -5.99
CA THR A 243 19.59 -7.64 -4.74
C THR A 243 20.36 -6.53 -4.05
N VAL A 244 19.71 -5.39 -3.85
CA VAL A 244 20.20 -4.32 -3.00
C VAL A 244 19.57 -4.44 -1.62
N GLU A 245 20.41 -4.58 -0.60
CA GLU A 245 19.94 -4.70 0.78
C GLU A 245 19.07 -3.50 1.20
N GLY A 246 17.91 -3.79 1.78
CA GLY A 246 16.96 -2.79 2.26
C GLY A 246 16.07 -2.15 1.18
N TYR A 247 16.24 -2.44 -0.11
CA TYR A 247 15.39 -1.87 -1.16
C TYR A 247 13.92 -2.28 -0.97
N ALA A 248 13.64 -3.56 -0.88
CA ALA A 248 12.29 -4.07 -0.69
C ALA A 248 11.64 -3.57 0.62
N ASP A 249 12.44 -3.36 1.66
CA ASP A 249 11.98 -2.86 2.95
C ASP A 249 11.41 -1.45 2.89
N ARG A 250 11.84 -0.64 1.94
CA ARG A 250 11.32 0.73 1.73
C ARG A 250 9.82 0.73 1.46
N VAL A 251 9.32 -0.27 0.74
CA VAL A 251 7.90 -0.46 0.42
C VAL A 251 7.24 -1.44 1.39
N ASN A 252 7.84 -2.61 1.62
CA ASN A 252 7.25 -3.69 2.41
C ASN A 252 7.00 -3.30 3.88
N LYS A 253 7.80 -2.41 4.45
CA LYS A 253 7.61 -1.91 5.83
C LYS A 253 6.62 -0.74 5.93
N CYS A 254 6.06 -0.28 4.84
CA CYS A 254 5.01 0.72 4.86
C CYS A 254 3.71 0.17 5.44
N ARG A 255 2.98 1.03 6.17
CA ARG A 255 1.71 0.67 6.85
C ARG A 255 0.59 1.65 6.58
N ILE A 256 0.88 2.74 5.92
CA ILE A 256 -0.02 3.83 5.63
C ILE A 256 -0.07 3.97 4.11
N GLY A 257 -1.23 4.20 3.55
CA GLY A 257 -1.31 4.43 2.12
C GLY A 257 -2.65 4.98 1.68
N ILE A 258 -2.69 5.38 0.44
CA ILE A 258 -3.87 5.89 -0.25
C ILE A 258 -3.74 5.66 -1.75
N GLN A 259 -4.86 5.44 -2.42
CA GLN A 259 -4.93 5.54 -3.87
C GLN A 259 -5.20 6.99 -4.28
N PHE A 260 -4.42 7.49 -5.20
CA PHE A 260 -4.56 8.85 -5.70
C PHE A 260 -4.03 8.97 -7.13
N GLY A 261 -4.63 9.88 -7.89
CA GLY A 261 -4.21 10.34 -9.20
C GLY A 261 -4.80 11.71 -9.50
N VAL A 262 -4.34 12.32 -10.58
CA VAL A 262 -4.76 13.65 -11.00
C VAL A 262 -6.22 13.63 -11.45
N ASN A 263 -6.97 14.70 -11.17
CA ASN A 263 -8.38 14.87 -11.55
C ASN A 263 -9.34 13.79 -11.03
N GLY A 264 -9.06 13.25 -9.84
CA GLY A 264 -9.91 12.22 -9.23
C GLY A 264 -9.63 10.80 -9.71
N ALA A 265 -8.57 10.60 -10.47
CA ALA A 265 -8.08 9.26 -10.79
C ALA A 265 -7.59 8.53 -9.51
N THR A 266 -7.54 7.21 -9.58
CA THR A 266 -6.99 6.33 -8.54
C THR A 266 -5.94 5.39 -9.14
N ASP A 267 -5.07 5.97 -9.96
CA ASP A 267 -4.16 5.25 -10.84
C ASP A 267 -2.79 4.94 -10.23
N ARG A 268 -2.54 5.42 -9.01
CA ARG A 268 -1.33 5.10 -8.23
C ARG A 268 -1.67 4.77 -6.78
N LEU A 269 -0.87 3.88 -6.21
CA LEU A 269 -0.87 3.61 -4.79
C LEU A 269 0.30 4.37 -4.15
N PHE A 270 0.00 5.20 -3.15
CA PHE A 270 0.98 5.89 -2.32
C PHE A 270 1.14 5.14 -1.01
N LEU A 271 2.38 4.87 -0.61
CA LEU A 271 2.70 4.16 0.63
C LEU A 271 3.72 4.93 1.47
N SER A 272 3.54 4.89 2.79
CA SER A 272 4.42 5.50 3.78
C SER A 272 4.35 4.76 5.11
N GLY A 273 5.01 5.29 6.14
CA GLY A 273 5.00 4.73 7.49
C GLY A 273 6.01 3.61 7.70
N SER A 274 7.07 3.57 6.88
CA SER A 274 8.26 2.76 7.15
C SER A 274 8.97 3.30 8.39
N PRO A 275 9.37 2.46 9.36
CA PRO A 275 10.05 2.91 10.58
C PRO A 275 11.41 3.57 10.35
N GLN A 276 12.09 3.24 9.25
CA GLN A 276 13.41 3.79 8.91
C GLN A 276 13.31 5.09 8.10
N LEU A 277 12.24 5.25 7.32
CA LEU A 277 12.06 6.34 6.37
C LEU A 277 10.70 7.00 6.64
N ILE A 278 10.57 7.59 7.84
CA ILE A 278 9.28 8.04 8.40
C ILE A 278 8.63 9.19 7.66
N ASN A 279 9.41 10.00 6.93
CA ASN A 279 8.97 11.15 6.15
C ASN A 279 8.99 10.91 4.63
N TYR A 280 9.23 9.65 4.20
CA TYR A 280 9.19 9.27 2.80
C TYR A 280 7.80 8.84 2.39
N ASP A 281 7.43 9.25 1.19
CA ASP A 281 6.21 8.89 0.50
C ASP A 281 6.58 8.19 -0.81
N TRP A 282 6.31 6.91 -0.90
CA TRP A 282 6.60 6.08 -2.08
C TRP A 282 5.36 5.95 -2.93
N TYR A 283 5.51 5.99 -4.26
CA TYR A 283 4.37 5.79 -5.17
C TYR A 283 4.66 4.73 -6.23
N SER A 284 3.61 3.96 -6.55
CA SER A 284 3.67 2.89 -7.54
C SER A 284 3.79 3.42 -8.96
N GLY A 285 4.08 2.52 -9.90
CA GLY A 285 3.86 2.75 -11.31
C GLY A 285 2.42 3.18 -11.63
N LEU A 286 2.23 3.80 -12.78
CA LEU A 286 0.90 4.18 -13.26
C LEU A 286 0.09 2.92 -13.59
N ASN A 287 -1.06 2.75 -12.94
CA ASN A 287 -1.91 1.56 -13.03
C ASN A 287 -1.20 0.23 -12.70
N ASP A 288 -0.04 0.29 -12.02
CA ASP A 288 0.73 -0.90 -11.69
C ASP A 288 1.30 -0.86 -10.26
N PRO A 289 0.59 -1.43 -9.26
CA PRO A 289 1.09 -1.57 -7.89
C PRO A 289 2.20 -2.62 -7.71
N THR A 290 2.64 -3.28 -8.77
CA THR A 290 3.77 -4.22 -8.76
C THR A 290 5.10 -3.56 -9.12
N TYR A 291 5.07 -2.28 -9.54
CA TYR A 291 6.26 -1.48 -9.89
C TYR A 291 6.44 -0.31 -8.92
N TRP A 292 7.57 -0.27 -8.25
CA TRP A 292 7.98 0.77 -7.30
C TRP A 292 9.39 1.22 -7.67
N GLY A 293 9.49 2.20 -8.55
CA GLY A 293 10.78 2.72 -9.01
C GLY A 293 11.60 3.26 -7.84
N ASP A 294 12.89 3.04 -7.83
CA ASP A 294 13.79 3.49 -6.75
C ASP A 294 13.91 5.01 -6.65
N GLN A 295 13.51 5.74 -7.70
CA GLN A 295 13.37 7.20 -7.73
C GLN A 295 11.91 7.67 -7.55
N ALA A 296 10.95 6.74 -7.40
CA ALA A 296 9.53 7.06 -7.28
C ALA A 296 9.14 7.37 -5.82
N TYR A 297 9.67 8.46 -5.27
CA TYR A 297 9.38 8.91 -3.91
C TYR A 297 9.40 10.43 -3.77
N SER A 298 8.79 10.89 -2.70
CA SER A 298 8.90 12.27 -2.22
C SER A 298 9.36 12.29 -0.76
N VAL A 299 10.17 13.27 -0.40
CA VAL A 299 10.56 13.51 0.99
C VAL A 299 9.75 14.68 1.51
N LEU A 300 8.90 14.43 2.50
CA LEU A 300 7.95 15.41 2.99
C LEU A 300 8.38 16.00 4.32
N GLY A 301 8.73 17.29 4.30
CA GLY A 301 9.13 18.03 5.49
C GLY A 301 10.41 17.49 6.13
N GLN A 302 10.51 17.67 7.47
CA GLN A 302 11.71 17.29 8.20
C GLN A 302 11.76 15.79 8.50
N SER A 303 12.99 15.28 8.71
CA SER A 303 13.26 13.85 8.91
C SER A 303 12.81 13.31 10.28
N ASP A 304 12.53 14.19 11.25
CA ASP A 304 12.06 13.87 12.60
C ASP A 304 10.53 13.80 12.73
N SER A 305 9.79 14.11 11.67
CA SER A 305 8.34 14.13 11.66
C SER A 305 7.79 13.05 10.72
N ALA A 306 7.09 12.09 11.29
CA ALA A 306 6.53 10.96 10.54
C ALA A 306 5.27 11.33 9.76
N ILE A 307 5.07 10.69 8.62
CA ILE A 307 3.79 10.68 7.94
C ILE A 307 2.87 9.71 8.68
N VAL A 308 1.72 10.22 9.15
CA VAL A 308 0.75 9.43 9.93
C VAL A 308 -0.54 9.12 9.17
N GLY A 309 -0.75 9.73 8.02
CA GLY A 309 -1.92 9.49 7.19
C GLY A 309 -1.98 10.38 5.97
N TYR A 310 -2.98 10.10 5.14
CA TYR A 310 -3.29 10.87 3.94
C TYR A 310 -4.75 11.27 3.90
N SER A 311 -5.05 12.34 3.19
CA SER A 311 -6.41 12.71 2.78
C SER A 311 -6.39 13.35 1.40
N ILE A 312 -7.55 13.37 0.74
CA ILE A 312 -7.72 14.08 -0.53
C ILE A 312 -8.50 15.35 -0.24
N VAL A 313 -7.90 16.50 -0.54
CA VAL A 313 -8.50 17.82 -0.33
C VAL A 313 -8.46 18.59 -1.65
N ASN A 314 -9.63 18.97 -2.17
CA ASN A 314 -9.74 19.70 -3.43
C ASN A 314 -8.95 19.07 -4.58
N ALA A 315 -9.09 17.75 -4.79
CA ALA A 315 -8.39 16.96 -5.79
C ALA A 315 -6.85 17.00 -5.67
N ARG A 316 -6.33 17.26 -4.46
CA ARG A 316 -4.91 17.22 -4.14
C ARG A 316 -4.66 16.22 -3.02
N LEU A 317 -3.53 15.54 -3.09
CA LEU A 317 -3.08 14.65 -2.03
C LEU A 317 -2.47 15.49 -0.89
N ALA A 318 -2.98 15.28 0.31
CA ALA A 318 -2.45 15.87 1.53
C ALA A 318 -1.90 14.77 2.45
N ALA A 319 -0.65 14.90 2.86
CA ALA A 319 -0.03 14.05 3.86
C ALA A 319 -0.08 14.70 5.24
N HIS A 320 -0.59 13.98 6.21
CA HIS A 320 -0.62 14.40 7.61
C HIS A 320 0.64 13.94 8.31
N LYS A 321 1.28 14.83 9.01
CA LYS A 321 2.51 14.56 9.74
C LYS A 321 2.30 14.59 11.26
N ASP A 322 3.05 13.74 11.95
CA ASP A 322 3.18 13.78 13.40
C ASP A 322 4.23 14.84 13.77
N SER A 323 3.78 15.97 14.31
CA SER A 323 4.65 17.04 14.77
C SER A 323 4.09 17.63 16.06
N THR A 324 4.97 17.91 16.99
CA THR A 324 4.66 18.68 18.20
C THR A 324 4.51 20.18 17.93
N ASP A 325 4.91 20.64 16.75
CA ASP A 325 4.81 22.02 16.31
C ASP A 325 3.56 22.20 15.47
N SER A 326 2.61 23.00 15.92
CA SER A 326 1.28 23.21 15.32
C SER A 326 1.32 23.63 13.86
N ASP A 327 2.42 24.25 13.42
CA ASP A 327 2.55 24.78 12.06
C ASP A 327 3.07 23.77 11.04
N ARG A 328 3.36 22.52 11.45
CA ARG A 328 4.02 21.50 10.62
C ARG A 328 3.24 20.21 10.39
N ASN A 329 1.98 20.18 10.83
CA ASN A 329 1.18 18.95 10.83
C ASN A 329 0.60 18.56 9.47
N LEU A 330 0.71 19.40 8.46
CA LEU A 330 0.18 19.16 7.13
C LEU A 330 1.23 19.44 6.05
N SER A 331 1.49 18.47 5.20
CA SER A 331 2.26 18.65 3.98
C SER A 331 1.35 18.39 2.78
N LEU A 332 1.24 19.35 1.87
CA LEU A 332 0.50 19.19 0.64
C LEU A 332 1.45 18.63 -0.43
N ILE A 333 1.10 17.49 -1.00
CA ILE A 333 1.82 16.92 -2.12
C ILE A 333 1.16 17.45 -3.39
N HIS A 334 1.92 18.18 -4.19
CA HIS A 334 1.53 18.54 -5.56
C HIS A 334 2.07 17.46 -6.51
N ILE A 335 1.18 16.75 -7.14
CA ILE A 335 1.50 15.85 -8.25
C ILE A 335 0.98 16.46 -9.53
#